data_08adb1839ccb81859e4cdd23c2ceb9be
#
_entry.id   08adb1839ccb81859e4cdd23c2ceb9be
#
_cell.length_a   1.000
_cell.length_b   1.000
_cell.length_c   1.000
_cell.angle_alpha   90.00
_cell.angle_beta   90.00
_cell.angle_gamma   90.00
#
_symmetry.space_group_name_H-M   'P 1'
#
loop_
_entity.id
_entity.type
_entity.pdbx_description
1 polymer ?
#
loop_
_entity_poly.entity_id
_entity_poly.type
_entity_poly.pdbx_seq_one_letter_code
_entity_poly.pdbx_strand_id
1 'polypeptide(L)'
;MKKWNSAVMSIVAATLLAASPAWAVQASAKSADSSAAQAQGAAQQTIAKLEKLLPYMEQLPVEKVSLDEDSAVIVVERRKLEEDKEAAMTIYLNKQTGSIQSFEYAADDAGDEELSPDEQKKKADVFLRELLGDVAEGYQFDAKRSEELGTPSYQLVVNGIPFFERNLLVSVNGNGEVSGLMANAASNPLSSANLPKKEEAISVAQAEKAIAERMTPAYRLQKDGKSMMLTYHVSWSGMLDAKTGQSVETQHSQFYYEPDLSGALLPVSSQGKTLTAKDKAEAAALLKTIIGFNTEDATYVERAAEDTPEGKVQNYVWKKGTFVANVSVKAATGQVIDVSLEPSQYVEPKQKVTVEAARKAAVQVLQVYLDKETKAVALDASSYLKDPNAYRFTFYRTQNGLPVLNHAYQVTIDKETGKVIGLFGEFSKPANVAYPDPANIVPREQAAKEYLKHHPLSLVYLEPVLDGKRQPNPLLVYKSAKSESVQEYVDAVTGSSIPRK
;
A
#
# COMPACT_ATOMS: atom_id res chain seq x y z
N MET A 1 -10.71 -9.57 -29.79
CA MET A 1 -11.84 -10.33 -29.25
C MET A 1 -11.45 -11.80 -29.19
N LYS A 2 -10.97 -12.27 -28.05
CA LYS A 2 -10.79 -13.70 -27.77
C LYS A 2 -11.45 -13.94 -26.41
N LYS A 3 -12.47 -14.78 -26.44
CA LYS A 3 -13.26 -15.23 -25.29
C LYS A 3 -12.33 -15.98 -24.31
N TRP A 4 -12.25 -15.49 -23.08
CA TRP A 4 -11.76 -16.29 -21.98
C TRP A 4 -12.88 -17.21 -21.53
N ASN A 5 -12.62 -18.49 -21.61
CA ASN A 5 -13.47 -19.51 -21.04
C ASN A 5 -13.34 -19.45 -19.52
N SER A 6 -14.39 -18.95 -18.88
CA SER A 6 -14.65 -19.20 -17.46
C SER A 6 -15.28 -20.59 -17.36
N ALA A 7 -14.45 -21.55 -17.11
CA ALA A 7 -14.92 -22.86 -16.66
C ALA A 7 -14.43 -23.05 -15.22
N VAL A 8 -15.40 -23.52 -14.39
CA VAL A 8 -15.21 -24.10 -13.06
C VAL A 8 -15.25 -23.06 -11.93
N MET A 9 -16.27 -22.99 -11.14
CA MET A 9 -16.96 -23.97 -10.32
C MET A 9 -18.34 -23.50 -9.93
N SER A 10 -19.32 -24.08 -10.58
CA SER A 10 -20.68 -24.14 -10.04
C SER A 10 -20.74 -25.37 -9.14
N ILE A 11 -20.74 -25.19 -7.86
CA ILE A 11 -21.33 -26.09 -6.87
C ILE A 11 -21.31 -25.30 -5.55
N VAL A 12 -22.37 -24.77 -5.22
CA VAL A 12 -23.29 -24.59 -4.13
C VAL A 12 -24.11 -23.33 -4.40
N ALA A 13 -24.89 -23.34 -5.47
CA ALA A 13 -26.12 -22.57 -5.54
C ALA A 13 -27.16 -23.38 -4.81
N ALA A 14 -27.18 -23.33 -3.51
CA ALA A 14 -28.31 -23.85 -2.75
C ALA A 14 -29.32 -22.73 -2.62
N THR A 15 -30.27 -22.72 -3.56
CA THR A 15 -31.66 -22.32 -3.36
C THR A 15 -31.94 -21.32 -2.24
N LEU A 16 -31.90 -20.05 -2.60
CA LEU A 16 -32.60 -19.01 -1.88
C LEU A 16 -33.63 -18.45 -2.85
N LEU A 17 -34.73 -19.15 -3.02
CA LEU A 17 -35.88 -18.69 -3.83
C LEU A 17 -37.16 -18.87 -3.05
N ALA A 18 -37.88 -17.84 -3.02
CA ALA A 18 -39.31 -17.65 -3.04
C ALA A 18 -39.94 -17.02 -1.81
N ALA A 19 -40.47 -15.87 -2.10
CA ALA A 19 -41.72 -15.30 -1.57
C ALA A 19 -41.85 -15.16 -0.07
N SER A 20 -41.74 -13.90 0.33
CA SER A 20 -42.36 -13.31 1.52
C SER A 20 -42.39 -14.16 2.79
N PRO A 21 -41.97 -13.69 3.83
CA PRO A 21 -40.66 -13.63 4.43
C PRO A 21 -40.24 -14.98 5.01
N ALA A 22 -39.74 -15.87 4.19
CA ALA A 22 -39.19 -17.13 4.68
C ALA A 22 -37.95 -17.53 3.87
N TRP A 23 -36.82 -17.19 4.38
CA TRP A 23 -35.56 -17.75 3.99
C TRP A 23 -35.43 -19.18 4.52
N ALA A 24 -36.00 -20.17 3.84
CA ALA A 24 -35.84 -21.58 4.17
C ALA A 24 -34.60 -22.13 3.49
N VAL A 25 -33.50 -22.26 4.21
CA VAL A 25 -32.35 -23.02 3.79
C VAL A 25 -32.59 -24.49 4.15
N GLN A 26 -32.79 -25.36 3.15
CA GLN A 26 -32.61 -26.79 3.34
C GLN A 26 -31.11 -27.10 3.33
N ALA A 27 -30.49 -27.14 4.51
CA ALA A 27 -29.16 -27.68 4.71
C ALA A 27 -29.22 -29.20 4.58
N SER A 28 -28.54 -29.77 3.60
CA SER A 28 -28.19 -31.19 3.64
C SER A 28 -27.21 -31.41 4.80
N ALA A 29 -27.63 -32.28 5.74
CA ALA A 29 -26.96 -32.53 6.97
C ALA A 29 -25.53 -33.10 6.80
N LYS A 30 -24.55 -32.23 7.08
CA LYS A 30 -23.28 -32.59 7.72
C LYS A 30 -22.90 -31.40 8.56
N SER A 31 -22.90 -31.56 9.88
CA SER A 31 -22.52 -30.65 10.96
C SER A 31 -22.25 -29.20 10.52
N ALA A 32 -23.32 -28.42 10.32
CA ALA A 32 -23.20 -26.98 10.15
C ALA A 32 -22.66 -26.43 11.49
N ASP A 33 -21.51 -25.81 11.43
CA ASP A 33 -20.91 -25.08 12.53
C ASP A 33 -21.94 -24.06 13.05
N SER A 34 -22.23 -24.06 14.33
CA SER A 34 -23.22 -23.19 14.94
C SER A 34 -22.95 -21.70 14.68
N SER A 35 -21.69 -21.35 14.44
CA SER A 35 -21.22 -20.03 14.05
C SER A 35 -21.72 -19.58 12.66
N ALA A 36 -21.76 -20.48 11.68
CA ALA A 36 -22.24 -20.17 10.34
C ALA A 36 -23.75 -19.90 10.31
N ALA A 37 -24.53 -20.67 11.04
CA ALA A 37 -25.97 -20.44 11.17
C ALA A 37 -26.30 -19.13 11.88
N GLN A 38 -25.51 -18.78 12.90
CA GLN A 38 -25.66 -17.51 13.63
C GLN A 38 -25.31 -16.31 12.74
N ALA A 39 -24.23 -16.40 11.96
CA ALA A 39 -23.82 -15.34 11.03
C ALA A 39 -24.84 -15.12 9.92
N GLN A 40 -25.45 -16.18 9.40
CA GLN A 40 -26.51 -16.11 8.41
C GLN A 40 -27.76 -15.43 8.97
N GLY A 41 -28.15 -15.75 10.21
CA GLY A 41 -29.26 -15.08 10.90
C GLY A 41 -28.99 -13.58 11.12
N ALA A 42 -27.76 -13.22 11.49
CA ALA A 42 -27.35 -11.83 11.63
C ALA A 42 -27.35 -11.06 10.30
N ALA A 43 -26.91 -11.69 9.21
CA ALA A 43 -26.99 -11.10 7.86
C ALA A 43 -28.45 -10.80 7.45
N GLN A 44 -29.38 -11.73 7.70
CA GLN A 44 -30.80 -11.53 7.47
C GLN A 44 -31.37 -10.37 8.28
N GLN A 45 -31.01 -10.26 9.55
CA GLN A 45 -31.41 -9.13 10.41
C GLN A 45 -30.89 -7.79 9.89
N THR A 46 -29.63 -7.77 9.40
CA THR A 46 -29.04 -6.57 8.80
C THR A 46 -29.81 -6.16 7.54
N ILE A 47 -30.14 -7.09 6.64
CA ILE A 47 -30.94 -6.81 5.45
C ILE A 47 -32.33 -6.30 5.82
N ALA A 48 -33.05 -6.96 6.74
CA ALA A 48 -34.36 -6.52 7.18
C ALA A 48 -34.36 -5.13 7.82
N LYS A 49 -33.23 -4.75 8.45
CA LYS A 49 -33.06 -3.41 9.01
C LYS A 49 -32.84 -2.38 7.90
N LEU A 50 -32.02 -2.70 6.89
CA LEU A 50 -31.83 -1.84 5.71
C LEU A 50 -33.12 -1.63 4.94
N GLU A 51 -33.95 -2.66 4.74
CA GLU A 51 -35.24 -2.55 4.08
C GLU A 51 -36.20 -1.56 4.77
N LYS A 52 -36.16 -1.47 6.10
CA LYS A 52 -36.91 -0.48 6.86
C LYS A 52 -36.36 0.94 6.74
N LEU A 53 -35.03 1.07 6.62
CA LEU A 53 -34.36 2.37 6.58
C LEU A 53 -34.29 2.96 5.17
N LEU A 54 -34.36 2.12 4.15
CA LEU A 54 -34.20 2.45 2.74
C LEU A 54 -35.45 2.00 1.98
N PRO A 55 -36.53 2.80 1.98
CA PRO A 55 -37.84 2.40 1.41
C PRO A 55 -37.77 1.98 -0.08
N TYR A 56 -36.81 2.52 -0.84
CA TYR A 56 -36.61 2.14 -2.24
C TYR A 56 -36.20 0.67 -2.40
N MET A 57 -35.66 0.03 -1.35
CA MET A 57 -35.33 -1.40 -1.40
C MET A 57 -36.54 -2.31 -1.62
N GLU A 58 -37.73 -1.90 -1.18
CA GLU A 58 -38.97 -2.67 -1.43
C GLU A 58 -39.28 -2.83 -2.92
N GLN A 59 -38.82 -1.87 -3.72
CA GLN A 59 -39.00 -1.88 -5.16
C GLN A 59 -37.92 -2.65 -5.92
N LEU A 60 -36.87 -3.06 -5.25
CA LEU A 60 -35.74 -3.74 -5.83
C LEU A 60 -35.74 -5.24 -5.45
N PRO A 61 -36.22 -6.14 -6.33
CA PRO A 61 -36.15 -7.57 -6.08
C PRO A 61 -34.71 -8.05 -5.96
N VAL A 62 -34.49 -9.07 -5.14
CA VAL A 62 -33.19 -9.74 -5.05
C VAL A 62 -32.94 -10.49 -6.35
N GLU A 63 -31.91 -10.13 -7.08
CA GLU A 63 -31.48 -10.77 -8.31
C GLU A 63 -30.53 -11.95 -8.01
N LYS A 64 -29.57 -11.72 -7.09
CA LYS A 64 -28.56 -12.72 -6.79
C LYS A 64 -28.03 -12.57 -5.37
N VAL A 65 -27.70 -13.72 -4.76
CA VAL A 65 -26.90 -13.81 -3.54
C VAL A 65 -25.70 -14.69 -3.82
N SER A 66 -24.51 -14.20 -3.56
CA SER A 66 -23.27 -14.93 -3.77
C SER A 66 -22.36 -14.83 -2.54
N LEU A 67 -21.44 -15.77 -2.43
CA LEU A 67 -20.42 -15.81 -1.41
C LEU A 67 -19.07 -15.62 -2.09
N ASP A 68 -18.34 -14.61 -1.67
CA ASP A 68 -16.94 -14.45 -2.01
C ASP A 68 -16.11 -15.10 -0.91
N GLU A 69 -15.55 -16.27 -1.21
CA GLU A 69 -14.77 -17.06 -0.24
C GLU A 69 -13.44 -16.36 0.10
N ASP A 70 -12.82 -15.68 -0.86
CA ASP A 70 -11.50 -15.05 -0.69
C ASP A 70 -11.59 -13.84 0.24
N SER A 71 -12.64 -13.04 0.11
CA SER A 71 -12.86 -11.87 0.95
C SER A 71 -13.75 -12.14 2.18
N ALA A 72 -14.29 -13.36 2.31
CA ALA A 72 -15.25 -13.76 3.35
C ALA A 72 -16.48 -12.83 3.43
N VAL A 73 -17.04 -12.48 2.27
CA VAL A 73 -18.15 -11.55 2.11
C VAL A 73 -19.37 -12.22 1.48
N ILE A 74 -20.55 -11.93 2.02
CA ILE A 74 -21.85 -12.23 1.38
C ILE A 74 -22.21 -11.02 0.53
N VAL A 75 -22.44 -11.23 -0.76
CA VAL A 75 -22.86 -10.19 -1.69
C VAL A 75 -24.33 -10.41 -2.06
N VAL A 76 -25.15 -9.37 -1.87
CA VAL A 76 -26.57 -9.36 -2.24
C VAL A 76 -26.77 -8.31 -3.31
N GLU A 77 -27.14 -8.76 -4.50
CA GLU A 77 -27.44 -7.90 -5.64
C GLU A 77 -28.97 -7.78 -5.79
N ARG A 78 -29.46 -6.54 -5.91
CA ARG A 78 -30.86 -6.20 -6.15
C ARG A 78 -30.95 -5.32 -7.38
N ARG A 79 -31.90 -5.58 -8.25
CA ARG A 79 -32.02 -4.84 -9.51
C ARG A 79 -33.47 -4.76 -9.99
N LYS A 80 -33.81 -3.62 -10.55
CA LYS A 80 -35.06 -3.38 -11.25
C LYS A 80 -34.76 -2.76 -12.62
N LEU A 81 -35.36 -3.33 -13.66
CA LEU A 81 -35.29 -2.81 -15.02
C LEU A 81 -36.75 -2.47 -15.46
N GLU A 82 -37.00 -1.24 -15.77
CA GLU A 82 -38.29 -0.78 -16.31
C GLU A 82 -38.05 0.04 -17.57
N GLU A 83 -38.48 -0.52 -18.72
CA GLU A 83 -38.35 0.09 -20.05
C GLU A 83 -36.95 0.67 -20.31
N ASP A 84 -36.74 1.97 -20.04
CA ASP A 84 -35.43 2.66 -20.24
C ASP A 84 -34.78 3.11 -18.93
N LYS A 85 -35.26 2.63 -17.77
CA LYS A 85 -34.69 3.00 -16.45
C LYS A 85 -34.17 1.80 -15.70
N GLU A 86 -32.98 1.96 -15.13
CA GLU A 86 -32.34 0.97 -14.26
C GLU A 86 -32.19 1.51 -12.85
N ALA A 87 -32.46 0.64 -11.87
CA ALA A 87 -32.10 0.86 -10.48
C ALA A 87 -31.44 -0.42 -9.95
N ALA A 88 -30.28 -0.28 -9.35
CA ALA A 88 -29.49 -1.40 -8.83
C ALA A 88 -28.91 -1.09 -7.45
N MET A 89 -28.84 -2.10 -6.61
CA MET A 89 -28.21 -2.02 -5.31
C MET A 89 -27.36 -3.24 -5.05
N THR A 90 -26.13 -3.04 -4.60
CA THR A 90 -25.24 -4.12 -4.16
C THR A 90 -24.92 -3.93 -2.67
N ILE A 91 -25.08 -4.98 -1.88
CA ILE A 91 -24.84 -4.98 -0.43
C ILE A 91 -23.78 -6.01 -0.12
N TYR A 92 -22.77 -5.61 0.63
CA TYR A 92 -21.66 -6.44 1.10
C TYR A 92 -21.77 -6.65 2.62
N LEU A 93 -21.89 -7.90 3.03
CA LEU A 93 -21.99 -8.29 4.44
C LEU A 93 -20.83 -9.19 4.83
N ASN A 94 -20.32 -9.02 6.05
CA ASN A 94 -19.30 -9.91 6.57
C ASN A 94 -19.87 -11.32 6.78
N LYS A 95 -19.22 -12.33 6.22
CA LYS A 95 -19.65 -13.74 6.31
C LYS A 95 -19.72 -14.28 7.73
N GLN A 96 -18.83 -13.81 8.61
CA GLN A 96 -18.73 -14.34 9.98
C GLN A 96 -19.70 -13.69 10.95
N THR A 97 -19.95 -12.38 10.76
CA THR A 97 -20.73 -11.58 11.72
C THR A 97 -22.10 -11.15 11.19
N GLY A 98 -22.33 -11.25 9.88
CA GLY A 98 -23.52 -10.72 9.22
C GLY A 98 -23.62 -9.20 9.21
N SER A 99 -22.60 -8.49 9.72
CA SER A 99 -22.59 -7.03 9.76
C SER A 99 -22.34 -6.44 8.37
N ILE A 100 -22.91 -5.24 8.14
CA ILE A 100 -22.72 -4.53 6.88
C ILE A 100 -21.26 -4.04 6.75
N GLN A 101 -20.67 -4.25 5.57
CA GLN A 101 -19.39 -3.66 5.19
C GLN A 101 -19.60 -2.46 4.25
N SER A 102 -20.48 -2.60 3.29
CA SER A 102 -20.87 -1.51 2.42
C SER A 102 -22.18 -1.82 1.70
N PHE A 103 -22.81 -0.79 1.17
CA PHE A 103 -23.75 -0.89 0.09
C PHE A 103 -23.63 0.31 -0.83
N GLU A 104 -24.04 0.12 -2.06
CA GLU A 104 -24.17 1.16 -3.06
C GLU A 104 -25.49 0.99 -3.81
N TYR A 105 -26.21 2.09 -3.98
CA TYR A 105 -27.45 2.19 -4.75
C TYR A 105 -27.27 3.22 -5.85
N ALA A 106 -27.56 2.81 -7.07
CA ALA A 106 -27.59 3.67 -8.24
C ALA A 106 -28.96 3.54 -8.92
N ALA A 107 -29.53 4.66 -9.35
CA ALA A 107 -30.76 4.72 -10.13
C ALA A 107 -30.68 5.87 -11.13
N ASP A 108 -31.24 5.67 -12.31
CA ASP A 108 -31.27 6.70 -13.38
C ASP A 108 -32.08 7.95 -13.00
N ASP A 109 -32.92 7.86 -11.96
CA ASP A 109 -33.74 8.95 -11.43
C ASP A 109 -33.28 9.44 -10.05
N ALA A 110 -32.03 9.25 -9.72
CA ALA A 110 -31.44 9.61 -8.41
C ALA A 110 -31.41 11.12 -8.08
N GLY A 111 -31.93 11.98 -8.95
CA GLY A 111 -31.93 13.43 -8.83
C GLY A 111 -30.60 14.06 -9.19
N ASP A 112 -30.66 15.12 -10.01
CA ASP A 112 -29.45 15.85 -10.45
C ASP A 112 -29.06 16.99 -9.50
N GLU A 113 -29.88 17.28 -8.49
CA GLU A 113 -29.62 18.37 -7.54
C GLU A 113 -28.64 17.89 -6.46
N GLU A 114 -27.55 18.64 -6.29
CA GLU A 114 -26.58 18.38 -5.21
C GLU A 114 -27.10 18.98 -3.90
N LEU A 115 -27.33 18.15 -2.90
CA LEU A 115 -27.72 18.60 -1.55
C LEU A 115 -26.56 19.34 -0.88
N SER A 116 -26.90 20.34 -0.07
CA SER A 116 -25.89 21.01 0.76
C SER A 116 -25.22 20.02 1.73
N PRO A 117 -23.95 20.25 2.11
CA PRO A 117 -23.24 19.40 3.05
C PRO A 117 -23.96 19.20 4.39
N ASP A 118 -24.68 20.24 4.88
CA ASP A 118 -25.46 20.16 6.12
C ASP A 118 -26.68 19.26 5.97
N GLU A 119 -27.35 19.27 4.82
CA GLU A 119 -28.49 18.40 4.54
C GLU A 119 -28.02 16.93 4.39
N GLN A 120 -26.94 16.69 3.65
CA GLN A 120 -26.35 15.38 3.55
C GLN A 120 -25.97 14.83 4.93
N LYS A 121 -25.29 15.65 5.75
CA LYS A 121 -24.93 15.28 7.12
C LYS A 121 -26.16 14.93 7.97
N LYS A 122 -27.20 15.75 7.92
CA LYS A 122 -28.45 15.48 8.68
C LYS A 122 -29.08 14.15 8.29
N LYS A 123 -29.11 13.81 7.01
CA LYS A 123 -29.62 12.53 6.51
C LYS A 123 -28.76 11.36 6.98
N ALA A 124 -27.44 11.51 6.87
CA ALA A 124 -26.46 10.52 7.32
C ALA A 124 -26.52 10.28 8.83
N ASP A 125 -26.66 11.32 9.65
CA ASP A 125 -26.79 11.22 11.10
C ASP A 125 -28.01 10.40 11.52
N VAL A 126 -29.17 10.64 10.87
CA VAL A 126 -30.39 9.89 11.15
C VAL A 126 -30.22 8.43 10.75
N PHE A 127 -29.72 8.19 9.55
CA PHE A 127 -29.50 6.83 9.02
C PHE A 127 -28.54 6.02 9.93
N LEU A 128 -27.39 6.59 10.30
CA LEU A 128 -26.42 5.91 11.15
C LEU A 128 -26.96 5.58 12.54
N ARG A 129 -27.69 6.52 13.15
CA ARG A 129 -28.33 6.28 14.45
C ARG A 129 -29.33 5.13 14.40
N GLU A 130 -30.13 5.10 13.37
CA GLU A 130 -31.12 4.05 13.15
C GLU A 130 -30.46 2.71 12.80
N LEU A 131 -29.39 2.74 11.96
CA LEU A 131 -28.69 1.53 11.55
C LEU A 131 -27.86 0.91 12.67
N LEU A 132 -27.11 1.71 13.42
CA LEU A 132 -26.12 1.25 14.39
C LEU A 132 -26.64 1.24 15.84
N GLY A 133 -27.75 1.96 16.11
CA GLY A 133 -28.24 2.12 17.49
C GLY A 133 -27.21 2.81 18.38
N ASP A 134 -27.01 2.32 19.59
CA ASP A 134 -26.09 2.88 20.59
C ASP A 134 -24.62 2.93 20.08
N VAL A 135 -24.25 2.06 19.15
CA VAL A 135 -22.89 2.06 18.57
C VAL A 135 -22.63 3.34 17.78
N ALA A 136 -23.66 3.98 17.23
CA ALA A 136 -23.54 5.25 16.50
C ALA A 136 -22.95 6.38 17.35
N GLU A 137 -23.16 6.37 18.67
CA GLU A 137 -22.64 7.39 19.59
C GLU A 137 -21.12 7.44 19.64
N GLY A 138 -20.46 6.32 19.32
CA GLY A 138 -19.00 6.24 19.19
C GLY A 138 -18.44 6.87 17.92
N TYR A 139 -19.28 7.13 16.92
CA TYR A 139 -18.86 7.71 15.64
C TYR A 139 -19.04 9.22 15.65
N GLN A 140 -17.95 9.94 15.48
CA GLN A 140 -17.93 11.39 15.42
C GLN A 140 -17.78 11.87 13.97
N PHE A 141 -18.52 12.91 13.61
CA PHE A 141 -18.45 13.52 12.29
C PHE A 141 -17.08 14.17 12.07
N ASP A 142 -16.42 13.81 10.96
CA ASP A 142 -15.15 14.37 10.51
C ASP A 142 -15.43 15.41 9.41
N ALA A 143 -15.54 16.67 9.80
CA ALA A 143 -15.88 17.76 8.89
C ALA A 143 -14.82 17.95 7.79
N LYS A 144 -13.52 17.85 8.15
CA LYS A 144 -12.43 18.02 7.21
C LYS A 144 -12.43 16.94 6.15
N ARG A 145 -12.54 15.69 6.57
CA ARG A 145 -12.58 14.55 5.65
C ARG A 145 -13.85 14.57 4.81
N SER A 146 -14.97 15.02 5.37
CA SER A 146 -16.22 15.17 4.63
C SER A 146 -16.10 16.20 3.52
N GLU A 147 -15.45 17.32 3.77
CA GLU A 147 -15.17 18.36 2.77
C GLU A 147 -14.22 17.84 1.67
N GLU A 148 -13.15 17.15 2.04
CA GLU A 148 -12.18 16.56 1.11
C GLU A 148 -12.81 15.51 0.17
N LEU A 149 -13.77 14.72 0.68
CA LEU A 149 -14.41 13.64 -0.06
C LEU A 149 -15.74 14.03 -0.72
N GLY A 150 -16.32 15.20 -0.37
CA GLY A 150 -17.66 15.58 -0.79
C GLY A 150 -18.76 14.68 -0.22
N THR A 151 -18.49 13.92 0.86
CA THR A 151 -19.39 12.90 1.41
C THR A 151 -19.27 12.87 2.92
N PRO A 152 -20.39 12.84 3.69
CA PRO A 152 -20.37 12.72 5.15
C PRO A 152 -19.48 11.58 5.64
N SER A 153 -18.47 11.91 6.40
CA SER A 153 -17.48 11.00 6.97
C SER A 153 -17.55 10.99 8.48
N TYR A 154 -17.45 9.82 9.08
CA TYR A 154 -17.50 9.63 10.53
C TYR A 154 -16.36 8.72 10.96
N GLN A 155 -15.74 9.04 12.08
CA GLN A 155 -14.64 8.28 12.65
C GLN A 155 -15.03 7.72 14.00
N LEU A 156 -14.75 6.43 14.24
CA LEU A 156 -14.97 5.83 15.54
C LEU A 156 -13.99 6.42 16.57
N VAL A 157 -14.51 6.92 17.67
CA VAL A 157 -13.75 7.47 18.80
C VAL A 157 -14.09 6.71 20.07
N VAL A 158 -13.10 6.14 20.74
CA VAL A 158 -13.27 5.43 22.02
C VAL A 158 -12.32 6.04 23.04
N ASN A 159 -12.81 6.33 24.23
CA ASN A 159 -12.03 7.00 25.29
C ASN A 159 -11.37 8.32 24.83
N GLY A 160 -12.01 9.03 23.91
CA GLY A 160 -11.49 10.27 23.33
C GLY A 160 -10.34 10.08 22.33
N ILE A 161 -10.06 8.84 21.91
CA ILE A 161 -9.00 8.50 20.94
C ILE A 161 -9.64 7.92 19.69
N PRO A 162 -9.37 8.50 18.49
CA PRO A 162 -9.91 7.99 17.24
C PRO A 162 -9.27 6.66 16.83
N PHE A 163 -10.06 5.82 16.15
CA PHE A 163 -9.56 4.63 15.45
C PHE A 163 -9.16 4.99 14.02
N PHE A 164 -7.91 4.78 13.66
CA PHE A 164 -7.38 5.19 12.36
C PHE A 164 -8.13 4.58 11.16
N GLU A 165 -8.56 3.33 11.26
CA GLU A 165 -9.17 2.61 10.14
C GLU A 165 -10.69 2.38 10.29
N ARG A 166 -11.32 2.80 11.39
CA ARG A 166 -12.74 2.61 11.60
C ARG A 166 -13.52 3.87 11.24
N ASN A 167 -13.78 4.02 9.95
CA ASN A 167 -14.50 5.15 9.39
C ASN A 167 -15.76 4.68 8.70
N LEU A 168 -16.78 5.54 8.69
CA LEU A 168 -17.99 5.37 7.92
C LEU A 168 -18.09 6.52 6.91
N LEU A 169 -18.43 6.21 5.67
CA LEU A 169 -18.82 7.18 4.64
C LEU A 169 -20.26 6.92 4.29
N VAL A 170 -21.09 7.94 4.27
CA VAL A 170 -22.52 7.82 3.96
C VAL A 170 -22.86 8.71 2.78
N SER A 171 -23.11 8.11 1.63
CA SER A 171 -23.52 8.85 0.43
C SER A 171 -25.03 9.14 0.46
N VAL A 172 -25.40 10.34 0.02
CA VAL A 172 -26.81 10.76 -0.12
C VAL A 172 -26.99 11.28 -1.54
N ASN A 173 -28.00 10.77 -2.26
CA ASN A 173 -28.32 11.19 -3.63
C ASN A 173 -29.09 12.51 -3.69
N GLY A 174 -29.33 13.02 -4.88
CA GLY A 174 -30.04 14.28 -5.12
C GLY A 174 -31.49 14.29 -4.61
N ASN A 175 -32.13 13.13 -4.49
CA ASN A 175 -33.45 12.97 -3.90
C ASN A 175 -33.43 13.05 -2.36
N GLY A 176 -32.26 13.13 -1.74
CA GLY A 176 -32.12 13.13 -0.28
C GLY A 176 -32.23 11.74 0.34
N GLU A 177 -32.05 10.69 -0.43
CA GLU A 177 -32.01 9.30 0.02
C GLU A 177 -30.57 8.87 0.28
N VAL A 178 -30.37 8.06 1.30
CA VAL A 178 -29.07 7.45 1.55
C VAL A 178 -28.80 6.41 0.47
N SER A 179 -27.86 6.70 -0.42
CA SER A 179 -27.49 5.88 -1.58
C SER A 179 -26.24 5.03 -1.38
N GLY A 180 -25.54 5.20 -0.27
CA GLY A 180 -24.37 4.39 -0.01
C GLY A 180 -23.92 4.43 1.44
N LEU A 181 -23.28 3.35 1.85
CA LEU A 181 -22.51 3.24 3.09
C LEU A 181 -21.22 2.49 2.79
N MET A 182 -20.11 3.05 3.19
CA MET A 182 -18.82 2.34 3.23
C MET A 182 -18.32 2.33 4.67
N ALA A 183 -18.22 1.14 5.25
CA ALA A 183 -17.62 0.94 6.56
C ALA A 183 -16.18 0.42 6.35
N ASN A 184 -15.23 1.34 6.41
CA ASN A 184 -13.82 0.95 6.42
C ASN A 184 -13.53 0.35 7.77
N ALA A 185 -13.33 -0.94 7.78
CA ALA A 185 -12.90 -1.76 8.86
C ALA A 185 -13.93 -2.53 9.68
N ALA A 186 -13.36 -3.53 10.11
CA ALA A 186 -13.66 -4.56 11.08
C ALA A 186 -15.09 -4.54 11.63
N SER A 187 -15.85 -5.38 11.05
CA SER A 187 -17.13 -5.90 11.53
C SER A 187 -17.04 -6.63 12.87
N ASN A 188 -15.87 -6.69 13.50
CA ASN A 188 -15.71 -7.29 14.80
C ASN A 188 -16.06 -6.28 15.90
N PRO A 189 -16.94 -6.64 16.84
CA PRO A 189 -17.23 -5.79 17.98
C PRO A 189 -15.94 -5.52 18.76
N LEU A 190 -15.67 -4.23 19.04
CA LEU A 190 -14.55 -3.86 19.89
C LEU A 190 -14.90 -4.18 21.34
N SER A 191 -14.05 -4.97 21.99
CA SER A 191 -14.04 -5.02 23.44
C SER A 191 -13.26 -3.82 23.96
N SER A 192 -13.94 -2.83 24.53
CA SER A 192 -13.29 -1.67 25.18
C SER A 192 -12.35 -2.08 26.32
N ALA A 193 -12.57 -3.26 26.90
CA ALA A 193 -11.74 -3.81 27.99
C ALA A 193 -10.29 -4.13 27.56
N ASN A 194 -10.04 -4.32 26.26
CA ASN A 194 -8.72 -4.70 25.74
C ASN A 194 -7.97 -3.55 25.03
N LEU A 195 -8.50 -2.31 25.13
CA LEU A 195 -7.84 -1.17 24.51
C LEU A 195 -6.71 -0.65 25.40
N PRO A 196 -5.54 -0.34 24.82
CA PRO A 196 -4.47 0.34 25.55
C PRO A 196 -4.96 1.69 26.08
N LYS A 197 -4.57 2.03 27.32
CA LYS A 197 -4.94 3.30 27.94
C LYS A 197 -4.02 4.43 27.47
N LYS A 198 -4.56 5.66 27.43
CA LYS A 198 -3.79 6.86 27.05
C LYS A 198 -2.56 7.08 27.92
N GLU A 199 -2.67 6.73 29.20
CA GLU A 199 -1.61 6.88 30.20
C GLU A 199 -0.43 5.93 29.99
N GLU A 200 -0.59 4.91 29.14
CA GLU A 200 0.48 3.98 28.79
C GLU A 200 1.38 4.53 27.65
N ALA A 201 0.97 5.65 27.03
CA ALA A 201 1.74 6.27 25.98
C ALA A 201 2.94 7.04 26.52
N ILE A 202 4.08 6.95 25.82
CA ILE A 202 5.21 7.87 26.03
C ILE A 202 4.75 9.31 25.80
N SER A 203 5.44 10.27 26.38
CA SER A 203 5.12 11.68 26.16
C SER A 203 5.34 12.07 24.69
N VAL A 204 4.65 13.12 24.21
CA VAL A 204 4.86 13.68 22.88
C VAL A 204 6.33 14.05 22.66
N ALA A 205 7.01 14.61 23.66
CA ALA A 205 8.43 14.94 23.58
C ALA A 205 9.32 13.69 23.35
N GLN A 206 8.97 12.55 23.94
CA GLN A 206 9.67 11.29 23.68
C GLN A 206 9.40 10.76 22.27
N ALA A 207 8.17 10.90 21.78
CA ALA A 207 7.83 10.55 20.40
C ALA A 207 8.54 11.45 19.38
N GLU A 208 8.63 12.77 19.63
CA GLU A 208 9.41 13.71 18.82
C GLU A 208 10.91 13.32 18.78
N LYS A 209 11.47 12.94 19.93
CA LYS A 209 12.85 12.44 19.99
C LYS A 209 13.02 11.17 19.17
N ALA A 210 12.08 10.24 19.26
CA ALA A 210 12.10 9.00 18.46
C ALA A 210 12.06 9.29 16.95
N ILE A 211 11.39 10.36 16.52
CA ILE A 211 11.40 10.81 15.11
C ILE A 211 12.74 11.45 14.77
N ALA A 212 13.30 12.28 15.64
CA ALA A 212 14.61 12.90 15.41
C ALA A 212 15.72 11.83 15.22
N GLU A 213 15.68 10.77 16.01
CA GLU A 213 16.62 9.64 15.90
C GLU A 213 16.53 8.91 14.54
N ARG A 214 15.39 9.00 13.86
CA ARG A 214 15.14 8.43 12.51
C ARG A 214 15.40 9.41 11.37
N MET A 215 15.79 10.63 11.68
CA MET A 215 16.17 11.61 10.67
C MET A 215 17.60 11.37 10.20
N THR A 216 17.75 11.13 8.90
CA THR A 216 19.07 10.92 8.26
C THR A 216 19.29 12.04 7.25
N PRO A 217 20.41 12.80 7.33
CA PRO A 217 20.74 13.74 6.30
C PRO A 217 21.10 13.01 5.01
N ALA A 218 20.58 13.48 3.88
CA ALA A 218 20.79 12.86 2.57
C ALA A 218 20.83 13.92 1.48
N TYR A 219 21.59 13.66 0.43
CA TYR A 219 21.60 14.46 -0.78
C TYR A 219 20.42 14.12 -1.68
N ARG A 220 19.82 15.16 -2.24
CA ARG A 220 18.72 15.08 -3.18
C ARG A 220 18.99 16.00 -4.36
N LEU A 221 18.76 15.51 -5.58
CA LEU A 221 18.88 16.33 -6.78
C LEU A 221 17.78 17.40 -6.79
N GLN A 222 18.13 18.64 -7.04
CA GLN A 222 17.17 19.73 -7.23
C GLN A 222 16.44 19.57 -8.57
N LYS A 223 15.31 20.25 -8.72
CA LYS A 223 14.51 20.20 -9.97
C LYS A 223 15.24 20.69 -11.21
N ASP A 224 16.25 21.54 -11.02
CA ASP A 224 17.11 22.00 -12.13
C ASP A 224 17.96 20.89 -12.73
N GLY A 225 18.03 19.72 -12.09
CA GLY A 225 18.84 18.57 -12.48
C GLY A 225 20.37 18.82 -12.45
N LYS A 226 20.82 19.97 -11.87
CA LYS A 226 22.21 20.45 -11.94
C LYS A 226 22.88 20.62 -10.59
N SER A 227 22.09 20.73 -9.53
CA SER A 227 22.59 20.95 -8.18
C SER A 227 21.96 20.00 -7.18
N MET A 228 22.73 19.64 -6.13
CA MET A 228 22.23 18.88 -5.01
C MET A 228 21.80 19.81 -3.89
N MET A 229 20.77 19.41 -3.18
CA MET A 229 20.41 19.96 -1.88
C MET A 229 20.71 18.91 -0.80
N LEU A 230 20.94 19.36 0.40
CA LEU A 230 21.09 18.51 1.57
C LEU A 230 19.83 18.62 2.41
N THR A 231 19.12 17.50 2.57
CA THR A 231 17.81 17.45 3.25
C THR A 231 17.82 16.41 4.33
N TYR A 232 17.02 16.59 5.37
CA TYR A 232 16.69 15.51 6.28
C TYR A 232 15.62 14.62 5.68
N HIS A 233 15.93 13.32 5.67
CA HIS A 233 15.04 12.24 5.32
C HIS A 233 14.56 11.55 6.60
N VAL A 234 13.27 11.23 6.71
CA VAL A 234 12.68 10.59 7.88
C VAL A 234 12.33 9.13 7.55
N SER A 235 13.06 8.20 8.13
CA SER A 235 12.88 6.76 7.93
C SER A 235 11.81 6.21 8.87
N TRP A 236 10.53 6.32 8.51
CA TRP A 236 9.42 5.77 9.28
C TRP A 236 8.15 5.58 8.44
N SER A 237 7.24 4.76 8.94
CA SER A 237 5.96 4.46 8.29
C SER A 237 4.88 5.54 8.43
N GLY A 238 5.18 6.64 9.13
CA GLY A 238 4.20 7.66 9.54
C GLY A 238 3.48 7.32 10.85
N MET A 239 3.83 6.17 11.50
CA MET A 239 3.26 5.74 12.76
C MET A 239 4.34 5.22 13.72
N LEU A 240 4.23 5.57 15.00
CA LEU A 240 5.05 5.03 16.09
C LEU A 240 4.15 4.31 17.10
N ASP A 241 4.55 3.15 17.55
CA ASP A 241 3.96 2.53 18.73
C ASP A 241 4.05 3.49 19.92
N ALA A 242 2.92 3.84 20.51
CA ALA A 242 2.87 4.87 21.53
C ALA A 242 3.48 4.43 22.88
N LYS A 243 3.74 3.16 23.08
CA LYS A 243 4.42 2.66 24.30
C LYS A 243 5.93 2.64 24.15
N THR A 244 6.42 2.30 22.95
CA THR A 244 7.84 2.02 22.73
C THR A 244 8.55 3.06 21.90
N GLY A 245 7.83 3.89 21.13
CA GLY A 245 8.39 4.80 20.14
C GLY A 245 8.96 4.11 18.90
N GLN A 246 8.72 2.81 18.72
CA GLN A 246 9.15 2.08 17.53
C GLN A 246 8.23 2.36 16.34
N SER A 247 8.79 2.34 15.11
CA SER A 247 7.98 2.47 13.90
C SER A 247 7.05 1.27 13.75
N VAL A 248 5.79 1.52 13.38
CA VAL A 248 4.78 0.48 13.16
C VAL A 248 4.55 0.33 11.67
N GLU A 249 4.85 -0.84 11.12
CA GLU A 249 4.53 -1.19 9.74
C GLU A 249 3.04 -1.48 9.61
N THR A 250 2.39 -0.89 8.59
CA THR A 250 0.98 -1.13 8.26
C THR A 250 0.83 -1.46 6.78
N GLN A 251 -0.29 -2.02 6.37
CA GLN A 251 -0.59 -2.19 4.93
C GLN A 251 -0.59 -0.85 4.20
N HIS A 252 -1.00 0.22 4.86
CA HIS A 252 -1.01 1.58 4.30
C HIS A 252 0.38 2.20 4.19
N SER A 253 1.36 1.75 4.97
CA SER A 253 2.75 2.22 4.85
C SER A 253 3.38 1.83 3.51
N GLN A 254 2.81 0.84 2.81
CA GLN A 254 3.28 0.44 1.47
C GLN A 254 3.05 1.51 0.40
N PHE A 255 2.08 2.40 0.57
CA PHE A 255 1.82 3.50 -0.37
C PHE A 255 2.72 4.71 -0.16
N TYR A 256 3.44 4.76 0.96
CA TYR A 256 4.33 5.87 1.33
C TYR A 256 5.74 5.33 1.55
N TYR A 257 6.29 4.76 0.46
CA TYR A 257 7.61 4.19 0.52
C TYR A 257 8.67 5.28 0.65
N GLU A 258 9.11 5.50 1.87
CA GLU A 258 10.34 6.23 2.16
C GLU A 258 11.39 5.20 2.61
N PRO A 259 12.62 5.22 2.03
CA PRO A 259 13.63 4.21 2.36
C PRO A 259 14.06 4.29 3.83
N ASP A 260 14.27 3.15 4.46
CA ASP A 260 14.88 3.11 5.79
C ASP A 260 16.41 3.19 5.69
N LEU A 261 16.92 4.39 5.87
CA LEU A 261 18.35 4.71 5.84
C LEU A 261 18.98 4.85 7.23
N SER A 262 18.31 4.35 8.27
CA SER A 262 18.80 4.43 9.65
C SER A 262 20.00 3.50 9.94
N GLY A 263 20.24 2.53 9.03
CA GLY A 263 21.33 1.58 9.16
C GLY A 263 22.73 2.17 8.94
N ALA A 264 23.76 1.45 9.39
CA ALA A 264 25.14 1.81 9.10
C ALA A 264 25.44 1.67 7.61
N LEU A 265 26.31 2.54 7.09
CA LEU A 265 26.82 2.42 5.74
C LEU A 265 27.58 1.10 5.55
N LEU A 266 27.35 0.44 4.44
CA LEU A 266 28.03 -0.79 4.07
C LEU A 266 29.30 -0.44 3.28
N PRO A 267 30.50 -0.81 3.76
CA PRO A 267 31.74 -0.60 3.02
C PRO A 267 31.75 -1.49 1.77
N VAL A 268 32.28 -0.95 0.67
CA VAL A 268 32.42 -1.67 -0.61
C VAL A 268 33.83 -1.50 -1.18
N SER A 269 34.30 -2.54 -1.89
CA SER A 269 35.56 -2.53 -2.65
C SER A 269 35.25 -2.41 -4.15
N SER A 270 34.86 -1.20 -4.56
CA SER A 270 34.35 -0.93 -5.90
C SER A 270 35.43 -1.12 -6.99
N GLN A 271 35.10 -1.91 -8.02
CA GLN A 271 36.06 -2.27 -9.11
C GLN A 271 35.94 -1.35 -10.32
N GLY A 272 34.80 -0.67 -10.50
CA GLY A 272 34.54 0.25 -11.61
C GLY A 272 34.49 -0.45 -12.98
N LYS A 273 34.03 -1.70 -13.04
CA LYS A 273 33.84 -2.40 -14.30
C LYS A 273 32.68 -1.76 -15.07
N THR A 274 32.93 -1.43 -16.33
CA THR A 274 31.92 -0.85 -17.20
C THR A 274 30.76 -1.85 -17.44
N LEU A 275 29.53 -1.39 -17.34
CA LEU A 275 28.32 -2.18 -17.57
C LEU A 275 27.60 -1.61 -18.81
N THR A 276 27.95 -2.15 -19.98
CA THR A 276 27.42 -1.72 -21.28
C THR A 276 27.08 -2.92 -22.15
N ALA A 277 26.09 -2.78 -23.01
CA ALA A 277 25.81 -3.68 -24.12
C ALA A 277 25.31 -2.86 -25.32
N LYS A 278 26.00 -2.98 -26.45
CA LYS A 278 25.68 -2.24 -27.67
C LYS A 278 24.85 -3.06 -28.64
N ASP A 279 24.84 -4.38 -28.45
CA ASP A 279 24.14 -5.31 -29.30
C ASP A 279 23.65 -6.55 -28.51
N LYS A 280 22.94 -7.42 -29.21
CA LYS A 280 22.38 -8.67 -28.67
C LYS A 280 23.47 -9.60 -28.12
N ALA A 281 24.64 -9.68 -28.70
CA ALA A 281 25.69 -10.59 -28.28
C ALA A 281 26.32 -10.12 -26.95
N GLU A 282 26.59 -8.83 -26.82
CA GLU A 282 27.06 -8.24 -25.55
C GLU A 282 26.01 -8.38 -24.46
N ALA A 283 24.71 -8.16 -24.75
CA ALA A 283 23.61 -8.35 -23.81
C ALA A 283 23.51 -9.82 -23.34
N ALA A 284 23.64 -10.80 -24.26
CA ALA A 284 23.66 -12.23 -23.91
C ALA A 284 24.85 -12.60 -23.00
N ALA A 285 26.01 -11.99 -23.23
CA ALA A 285 27.19 -12.20 -22.39
C ALA A 285 26.99 -11.65 -20.96
N LEU A 286 26.27 -10.52 -20.82
CA LEU A 286 25.91 -9.98 -19.50
C LEU A 286 24.93 -10.89 -18.74
N LEU A 287 23.89 -11.42 -19.41
CA LEU A 287 22.97 -12.39 -18.79
C LEU A 287 23.72 -13.61 -18.26
N LYS A 288 24.65 -14.14 -19.04
CA LYS A 288 25.48 -15.26 -18.61
C LYS A 288 26.39 -14.91 -17.43
N THR A 289 27.01 -13.73 -17.45
CA THR A 289 28.00 -13.31 -16.47
C THR A 289 27.36 -12.91 -15.14
N ILE A 290 26.24 -12.17 -15.16
CA ILE A 290 25.63 -11.57 -13.98
C ILE A 290 24.66 -12.53 -13.31
N ILE A 291 23.76 -13.13 -14.10
CA ILE A 291 22.67 -13.97 -13.57
C ILE A 291 22.79 -15.44 -13.92
N GLY A 292 23.83 -15.84 -14.67
CA GLY A 292 24.06 -17.23 -15.05
C GLY A 292 23.09 -17.79 -16.08
N PHE A 293 22.38 -16.91 -16.82
CA PHE A 293 21.42 -17.33 -17.83
C PHE A 293 22.11 -17.56 -19.19
N ASN A 294 22.02 -18.82 -19.70
CA ASN A 294 22.54 -19.15 -21.03
C ASN A 294 21.45 -18.93 -22.09
N THR A 295 21.77 -18.16 -23.11
CA THR A 295 20.87 -17.78 -24.21
C THR A 295 20.88 -18.75 -25.39
N GLU A 296 21.77 -19.78 -25.41
CA GLU A 296 21.92 -20.72 -26.54
C GLU A 296 20.62 -21.43 -26.90
N ASP A 297 19.87 -21.89 -25.88
CA ASP A 297 18.58 -22.59 -26.05
C ASP A 297 17.37 -21.69 -25.77
N ALA A 298 17.54 -20.37 -25.83
CA ALA A 298 16.49 -19.40 -25.54
C ALA A 298 16.00 -18.72 -26.83
N THR A 299 14.70 -18.48 -26.91
CA THR A 299 14.09 -17.74 -28.02
C THR A 299 14.30 -16.25 -27.80
N TYR A 300 14.99 -15.57 -28.71
CA TYR A 300 15.08 -14.13 -28.72
C TYR A 300 13.76 -13.50 -29.16
N VAL A 301 13.34 -12.44 -28.45
CA VAL A 301 12.15 -11.65 -28.78
C VAL A 301 12.62 -10.28 -29.24
N GLU A 302 12.48 -10.01 -30.51
CA GLU A 302 12.83 -8.69 -31.04
C GLU A 302 11.89 -7.61 -30.53
N ARG A 303 12.45 -6.50 -30.05
CA ARG A 303 11.71 -5.34 -29.60
C ARG A 303 12.33 -4.07 -30.16
N ALA A 304 11.48 -3.15 -30.61
CA ALA A 304 11.91 -1.80 -30.95
C ALA A 304 12.33 -1.03 -29.71
N ALA A 305 13.23 -0.07 -29.87
CA ALA A 305 13.58 0.83 -28.78
C ALA A 305 12.36 1.70 -28.39
N GLU A 306 12.16 1.85 -27.10
CA GLU A 306 11.04 2.58 -26.51
C GLU A 306 11.49 3.97 -26.04
N ASP A 307 10.65 4.99 -26.25
CA ASP A 307 10.90 6.34 -25.74
C ASP A 307 10.48 6.41 -24.25
N THR A 308 11.40 6.84 -23.40
CA THR A 308 11.15 7.10 -21.97
C THR A 308 11.48 8.56 -21.64
N PRO A 309 11.03 9.10 -20.49
CA PRO A 309 11.39 10.46 -20.07
C PRO A 309 12.91 10.69 -19.98
N GLU A 310 13.69 9.64 -19.68
CA GLU A 310 15.15 9.67 -19.57
C GLU A 310 15.88 9.41 -20.90
N GLY A 311 15.12 9.22 -21.99
CA GLY A 311 15.65 8.94 -23.33
C GLY A 311 15.25 7.57 -23.87
N LYS A 312 15.76 7.22 -25.05
CA LYS A 312 15.46 5.95 -25.70
C LYS A 312 16.11 4.77 -25.00
N VAL A 313 15.30 3.72 -24.72
CA VAL A 313 15.75 2.46 -24.10
C VAL A 313 15.57 1.31 -25.08
N GLN A 314 16.65 0.53 -25.31
CA GLN A 314 16.62 -0.71 -26.05
C GLN A 314 16.54 -1.89 -25.07
N ASN A 315 15.59 -2.79 -25.30
CA ASN A 315 15.41 -4.02 -24.54
C ASN A 315 15.85 -5.24 -25.35
N TYR A 316 16.74 -6.05 -24.79
CA TYR A 316 17.15 -7.35 -25.33
C TYR A 316 16.50 -8.44 -24.50
N VAL A 317 15.55 -9.18 -25.08
CA VAL A 317 14.68 -10.11 -24.35
C VAL A 317 14.85 -11.54 -24.86
N TRP A 318 15.00 -12.50 -23.94
CA TRP A 318 15.01 -13.95 -24.25
C TRP A 318 13.97 -14.67 -23.40
N LYS A 319 13.36 -15.69 -24.01
CA LYS A 319 12.43 -16.61 -23.32
C LYS A 319 12.98 -18.01 -23.34
N LYS A 320 13.01 -18.68 -22.17
CA LYS A 320 13.40 -20.06 -22.03
C LYS A 320 12.48 -20.75 -21.00
N GLY A 321 11.63 -21.66 -21.47
CA GLY A 321 10.60 -22.28 -20.61
C GLY A 321 9.70 -21.20 -19.99
N THR A 322 9.60 -21.21 -18.67
CA THR A 322 8.80 -20.24 -17.89
C THR A 322 9.58 -19.00 -17.47
N PHE A 323 10.79 -18.77 -18.00
CA PHE A 323 11.61 -17.62 -17.65
C PHE A 323 11.71 -16.62 -18.78
N VAL A 324 11.73 -15.34 -18.41
CA VAL A 324 12.01 -14.22 -19.29
C VAL A 324 13.27 -13.53 -18.77
N ALA A 325 14.30 -13.46 -19.59
CA ALA A 325 15.53 -12.74 -19.29
C ALA A 325 15.58 -11.44 -20.11
N ASN A 326 15.96 -10.33 -19.47
CA ASN A 326 16.00 -9.02 -20.10
C ASN A 326 17.31 -8.30 -19.80
N VAL A 327 17.80 -7.54 -20.77
CA VAL A 327 18.83 -6.51 -20.61
C VAL A 327 18.30 -5.22 -21.22
N SER A 328 18.13 -4.18 -20.41
CA SER A 328 17.70 -2.85 -20.85
C SER A 328 18.90 -1.91 -20.87
N VAL A 329 19.06 -1.17 -21.96
CA VAL A 329 20.16 -0.23 -22.13
C VAL A 329 19.68 1.13 -22.63
N LYS A 330 20.38 2.20 -22.28
CA LYS A 330 20.22 3.51 -22.93
C LYS A 330 20.67 3.36 -24.40
N ALA A 331 19.76 3.50 -25.35
CA ALA A 331 20.03 3.23 -26.78
C ALA A 331 21.18 4.08 -27.35
N ALA A 332 21.33 5.31 -26.86
CA ALA A 332 22.39 6.23 -27.33
C ALA A 332 23.82 5.81 -26.91
N THR A 333 23.96 5.13 -25.75
CA THR A 333 25.29 4.86 -25.16
C THR A 333 25.58 3.38 -24.96
N GLY A 334 24.57 2.53 -25.04
CA GLY A 334 24.65 1.11 -24.64
C GLY A 334 24.79 0.90 -23.13
N GLN A 335 24.67 1.94 -22.32
CA GLN A 335 24.74 1.83 -20.87
C GLN A 335 23.58 0.98 -20.35
N VAL A 336 23.89 -0.06 -19.59
CA VAL A 336 22.87 -0.94 -18.99
C VAL A 336 22.18 -0.24 -17.84
N ILE A 337 20.85 -0.38 -17.81
CA ILE A 337 19.95 0.10 -16.77
C ILE A 337 19.43 -1.08 -15.94
N ASP A 338 19.12 -2.19 -16.63
CA ASP A 338 18.53 -3.39 -16.01
C ASP A 338 19.11 -4.66 -16.63
N VAL A 339 19.33 -5.64 -15.78
CA VAL A 339 19.56 -7.05 -16.13
C VAL A 339 18.67 -7.86 -15.23
N SER A 340 17.68 -8.57 -15.78
CA SER A 340 16.71 -9.31 -14.97
C SER A 340 16.35 -10.68 -15.53
N LEU A 341 15.96 -11.57 -14.62
CA LEU A 341 15.39 -12.89 -14.90
C LEU A 341 14.12 -13.03 -14.08
N GLU A 342 12.99 -13.12 -14.74
CA GLU A 342 11.69 -13.22 -14.11
C GLU A 342 10.95 -14.50 -14.54
N PRO A 343 10.25 -15.18 -13.62
CA PRO A 343 9.34 -16.25 -14.01
C PRO A 343 8.12 -15.64 -14.71
N SER A 344 7.71 -16.24 -15.84
CA SER A 344 6.50 -15.83 -16.58
C SER A 344 5.20 -16.34 -15.96
N GLN A 345 5.30 -17.15 -14.90
CA GLN A 345 4.18 -17.73 -14.16
C GLN A 345 4.50 -17.68 -12.65
N TYR A 346 3.45 -17.68 -11.84
CA TYR A 346 3.61 -17.79 -10.39
C TYR A 346 4.32 -19.09 -10.02
N VAL A 347 5.34 -18.98 -9.18
CA VAL A 347 6.09 -20.10 -8.61
C VAL A 347 5.88 -20.08 -7.09
N GLU A 348 5.56 -21.23 -6.52
CA GLU A 348 5.42 -21.33 -5.07
C GLU A 348 6.73 -20.99 -4.36
N PRO A 349 6.70 -20.05 -3.38
CA PRO A 349 7.91 -19.56 -2.73
C PRO A 349 8.62 -20.67 -1.94
N LYS A 350 9.93 -20.81 -2.16
CA LYS A 350 10.80 -21.68 -1.38
C LYS A 350 11.96 -20.87 -0.82
N GLN A 351 11.99 -20.71 0.49
CA GLN A 351 13.09 -19.98 1.14
C GLN A 351 14.12 -20.95 1.70
N LYS A 352 15.33 -20.96 1.12
CA LYS A 352 16.47 -21.77 1.55
C LYS A 352 17.67 -20.92 1.96
N VAL A 353 17.69 -19.65 1.54
CA VAL A 353 18.80 -18.71 1.75
C VAL A 353 18.43 -17.70 2.81
N THR A 354 19.35 -17.42 3.73
CA THR A 354 19.13 -16.36 4.74
C THR A 354 19.30 -14.96 4.14
N VAL A 355 18.68 -13.96 4.76
CA VAL A 355 18.80 -12.54 4.38
C VAL A 355 20.25 -12.09 4.35
N GLU A 356 21.08 -12.51 5.35
CA GLU A 356 22.49 -12.16 5.45
C GLU A 356 23.31 -12.73 4.30
N ALA A 357 23.07 -14.00 3.95
CA ALA A 357 23.75 -14.63 2.81
C ALA A 357 23.36 -13.95 1.49
N ALA A 358 22.07 -13.65 1.31
CA ALA A 358 21.58 -12.94 0.14
C ALA A 358 22.13 -11.52 0.04
N ARG A 359 22.17 -10.76 1.18
CA ARG A 359 22.78 -9.41 1.23
C ARG A 359 24.26 -9.44 0.87
N LYS A 360 25.01 -10.42 1.37
CA LYS A 360 26.43 -10.60 1.01
C LYS A 360 26.60 -10.83 -0.50
N ALA A 361 25.76 -11.68 -1.11
CA ALA A 361 25.78 -11.92 -2.56
C ALA A 361 25.41 -10.63 -3.33
N ALA A 362 24.43 -9.87 -2.87
CA ALA A 362 24.03 -8.61 -3.48
C ALA A 362 25.18 -7.57 -3.47
N VAL A 363 25.87 -7.42 -2.34
CA VAL A 363 27.03 -6.51 -2.22
C VAL A 363 28.18 -6.98 -3.12
N GLN A 364 28.40 -8.31 -3.22
CA GLN A 364 29.48 -8.86 -4.06
C GLN A 364 29.29 -8.54 -5.56
N VAL A 365 28.09 -8.62 -6.09
CA VAL A 365 27.83 -8.26 -7.48
C VAL A 365 27.84 -6.75 -7.68
N LEU A 366 27.25 -6.01 -6.76
CA LEU A 366 27.16 -4.56 -6.82
C LEU A 366 28.54 -3.90 -6.92
N GLN A 367 29.49 -4.27 -6.04
CA GLN A 367 30.82 -3.67 -6.00
C GLN A 367 31.66 -3.88 -7.28
N VAL A 368 31.32 -4.88 -8.13
CA VAL A 368 32.00 -5.09 -9.41
C VAL A 368 31.78 -3.92 -10.35
N TYR A 369 30.58 -3.34 -10.33
CA TYR A 369 30.14 -2.32 -11.29
C TYR A 369 30.10 -0.90 -10.71
N LEU A 370 30.14 -0.74 -9.38
CA LEU A 370 30.20 0.58 -8.76
C LEU A 370 31.47 1.33 -9.19
N ASP A 371 31.31 2.65 -9.37
CA ASP A 371 32.42 3.57 -9.60
C ASP A 371 33.52 3.40 -8.54
N LYS A 372 34.78 3.40 -8.96
CA LYS A 372 35.96 3.18 -8.08
C LYS A 372 36.07 4.15 -6.90
N GLU A 373 35.47 5.33 -7.03
CA GLU A 373 35.45 6.34 -5.97
C GLU A 373 34.41 6.03 -4.88
N THR A 374 33.43 5.16 -5.15
CA THR A 374 32.42 4.72 -4.17
C THR A 374 33.05 3.81 -3.12
N LYS A 375 33.12 4.26 -1.87
CA LYS A 375 33.70 3.52 -0.73
C LYS A 375 32.68 2.84 0.16
N ALA A 376 31.44 3.31 0.11
CA ALA A 376 30.33 2.75 0.86
C ALA A 376 29.01 2.97 0.12
N VAL A 377 27.99 2.19 0.47
CA VAL A 377 26.60 2.37 0.04
C VAL A 377 25.70 2.37 1.28
N ALA A 378 24.58 3.10 1.19
CA ALA A 378 23.53 3.03 2.21
C ALA A 378 22.50 1.98 1.77
N LEU A 379 22.21 1.01 2.64
CA LEU A 379 21.19 0.00 2.40
C LEU A 379 19.84 0.54 2.89
N ASP A 380 18.81 0.42 2.07
CA ASP A 380 17.44 0.54 2.53
C ASP A 380 17.03 -0.72 3.29
N ALA A 381 16.93 -0.60 4.61
CA ALA A 381 16.63 -1.72 5.50
C ALA A 381 15.22 -2.27 5.33
N SER A 382 14.30 -1.54 4.67
CA SER A 382 12.93 -1.97 4.43
C SER A 382 12.72 -2.70 3.10
N SER A 383 13.70 -2.66 2.19
CA SER A 383 13.51 -3.04 0.79
C SER A 383 13.37 -4.55 0.53
N TYR A 384 13.96 -5.41 1.36
CA TYR A 384 14.13 -6.84 1.06
C TYR A 384 13.00 -7.77 1.54
N LEU A 385 11.99 -7.25 2.22
CA LEU A 385 11.01 -8.07 2.94
C LEU A 385 9.75 -8.44 2.16
N LYS A 386 9.45 -7.77 1.03
CA LYS A 386 8.10 -7.77 0.44
C LYS A 386 7.87 -8.79 -0.69
N ASP A 387 8.91 -9.29 -1.35
CA ASP A 387 8.76 -10.26 -2.43
C ASP A 387 8.78 -11.69 -1.88
N PRO A 388 7.79 -12.54 -2.19
CA PRO A 388 7.75 -13.90 -1.68
C PRO A 388 8.88 -14.79 -2.20
N ASN A 389 9.36 -14.58 -3.43
CA ASN A 389 10.33 -15.44 -4.11
C ASN A 389 11.76 -14.91 -4.12
N ALA A 390 11.92 -13.62 -3.86
CA ALA A 390 13.22 -12.95 -3.97
C ALA A 390 13.48 -11.99 -2.80
N TYR A 391 14.75 -11.76 -2.52
CA TYR A 391 15.22 -10.64 -1.73
C TYR A 391 15.62 -9.52 -2.67
N ARG A 392 14.96 -8.38 -2.58
CA ARG A 392 15.22 -7.20 -3.40
C ARG A 392 15.88 -6.12 -2.55
N PHE A 393 17.22 -6.02 -2.63
CA PHE A 393 17.99 -5.04 -1.88
C PHE A 393 18.13 -3.75 -2.67
N THR A 394 17.76 -2.63 -2.06
CA THR A 394 17.99 -1.29 -2.61
C THR A 394 19.15 -0.63 -1.86
N PHE A 395 20.14 -0.19 -2.61
CA PHE A 395 21.32 0.50 -2.09
C PHE A 395 21.36 1.91 -2.68
N TYR A 396 21.74 2.87 -1.88
CA TYR A 396 21.97 4.24 -2.34
C TYR A 396 23.45 4.53 -2.39
N ARG A 397 23.89 5.19 -3.46
CA ARG A 397 25.25 5.75 -3.52
C ARG A 397 25.47 6.67 -2.33
N THR A 398 26.71 6.77 -1.86
CA THR A 398 27.09 7.75 -0.85
C THR A 398 28.07 8.79 -1.40
N GLN A 399 27.93 10.01 -0.91
CA GLN A 399 28.84 11.12 -1.15
C GLN A 399 29.12 11.82 0.19
N ASN A 400 30.40 12.09 0.50
CA ASN A 400 30.78 12.67 1.80
C ASN A 400 30.20 11.93 3.01
N GLY A 401 30.05 10.60 2.92
CA GLY A 401 29.47 9.78 3.99
C GLY A 401 27.94 9.85 4.10
N LEU A 402 27.23 10.50 3.18
CA LEU A 402 25.77 10.62 3.20
C LEU A 402 25.14 9.98 1.97
N PRO A 403 23.92 9.40 2.09
CA PRO A 403 23.19 8.82 0.96
C PRO A 403 22.83 9.88 -0.09
N VAL A 404 22.78 9.46 -1.36
CA VAL A 404 22.30 10.25 -2.50
C VAL A 404 20.99 9.62 -3.01
N LEU A 405 19.85 10.19 -2.63
CA LEU A 405 18.52 9.58 -2.83
C LEU A 405 18.09 9.42 -4.28
N ASN A 406 18.68 10.19 -5.19
CA ASN A 406 18.40 10.09 -6.63
C ASN A 406 19.30 9.06 -7.33
N HIS A 407 20.14 8.34 -6.59
CA HIS A 407 21.10 7.40 -7.16
C HIS A 407 21.05 6.08 -6.42
N ALA A 408 20.07 5.28 -6.81
CA ALA A 408 19.82 3.96 -6.24
C ALA A 408 20.30 2.84 -7.16
N TYR A 409 20.70 1.75 -6.53
CA TYR A 409 20.99 0.47 -7.15
C TYR A 409 20.10 -0.59 -6.53
N GLN A 410 19.58 -1.49 -7.34
CA GLN A 410 18.78 -2.60 -6.82
C GLN A 410 19.40 -3.93 -7.25
N VAL A 411 19.53 -4.85 -6.30
CA VAL A 411 19.98 -6.21 -6.56
C VAL A 411 18.94 -7.18 -6.06
N THR A 412 18.51 -8.07 -6.94
CA THR A 412 17.50 -9.10 -6.64
C THR A 412 18.18 -10.46 -6.52
N ILE A 413 17.96 -11.13 -5.40
CA ILE A 413 18.52 -12.45 -5.06
C ILE A 413 17.38 -13.44 -4.93
N ASP A 414 17.44 -14.54 -5.66
CA ASP A 414 16.49 -15.64 -5.56
C ASP A 414 16.57 -16.32 -4.18
N LYS A 415 15.44 -16.48 -3.50
CA LYS A 415 15.38 -17.02 -2.13
C LYS A 415 15.66 -18.51 -2.03
N GLU A 416 15.50 -19.25 -3.11
CA GLU A 416 15.78 -20.69 -3.14
C GLU A 416 17.26 -20.96 -3.41
N THR A 417 17.85 -20.29 -4.39
CA THR A 417 19.18 -20.60 -4.90
C THR A 417 20.28 -19.66 -4.38
N GLY A 418 19.94 -18.50 -3.89
CA GLY A 418 20.90 -17.44 -3.50
C GLY A 418 21.60 -16.77 -4.68
N LYS A 419 21.16 -17.04 -5.90
CA LYS A 419 21.74 -16.45 -7.11
C LYS A 419 21.18 -15.05 -7.36
N VAL A 420 22.00 -14.21 -7.97
CA VAL A 420 21.53 -12.92 -8.52
C VAL A 420 20.59 -13.20 -9.69
N ILE A 421 19.39 -12.64 -9.64
CA ILE A 421 18.40 -12.69 -10.71
C ILE A 421 17.99 -11.30 -11.21
N GLY A 422 18.55 -10.24 -10.61
CA GLY A 422 18.31 -8.86 -11.05
C GLY A 422 19.42 -7.92 -10.61
N LEU A 423 19.76 -6.99 -11.49
CA LEU A 423 20.66 -5.87 -11.24
C LEU A 423 20.12 -4.64 -11.98
N PHE A 424 19.67 -3.64 -11.22
CA PHE A 424 19.06 -2.43 -11.76
C PHE A 424 19.77 -1.19 -11.18
N GLY A 425 19.87 -0.14 -12.00
CA GLY A 425 20.39 1.16 -11.59
C GLY A 425 21.31 1.82 -12.58
N GLU A 426 21.74 3.02 -12.26
CA GLU A 426 22.68 3.78 -13.09
C GLU A 426 24.10 3.66 -12.54
N PHE A 427 24.93 2.82 -13.17
CA PHE A 427 26.29 2.49 -12.72
C PHE A 427 27.36 3.44 -13.28
N SER A 428 26.99 4.38 -14.14
CA SER A 428 27.91 5.41 -14.63
C SER A 428 28.25 6.42 -13.53
N LYS A 429 29.41 7.05 -13.68
CA LYS A 429 29.77 8.17 -12.81
C LYS A 429 28.73 9.29 -13.02
N PRO A 430 28.12 9.81 -11.95
CA PRO A 430 27.21 10.96 -12.08
C PRO A 430 27.92 12.15 -12.74
N ALA A 431 27.16 12.97 -13.46
CA ALA A 431 27.65 14.25 -13.93
C ALA A 431 28.28 15.06 -12.77
N ASN A 432 29.21 15.95 -13.08
CA ASN A 432 29.82 16.83 -12.08
C ASN A 432 28.74 17.77 -11.51
N VAL A 433 28.14 17.34 -10.40
CA VAL A 433 27.15 18.09 -9.65
C VAL A 433 27.78 18.56 -8.37
N ALA A 434 27.56 19.82 -8.01
CA ALA A 434 28.07 20.37 -6.75
C ALA A 434 27.26 19.81 -5.55
N TYR A 435 27.97 19.32 -4.55
CA TYR A 435 27.40 18.81 -3.30
C TYR A 435 27.60 19.83 -2.18
N PRO A 436 26.57 20.26 -1.44
CA PRO A 436 26.74 21.05 -0.21
C PRO A 436 27.62 20.34 0.80
N ASP A 437 28.39 21.13 1.58
CA ASP A 437 29.23 20.60 2.64
C ASP A 437 28.36 20.11 3.82
N PRO A 438 28.47 18.84 4.25
CA PRO A 438 27.70 18.31 5.37
C PRO A 438 28.18 18.79 6.74
N ALA A 439 29.28 19.53 6.83
CA ALA A 439 29.79 20.05 8.11
C ALA A 439 28.87 21.08 8.77
N ASN A 440 27.97 21.69 8.00
CA ASN A 440 27.11 22.80 8.46
C ASN A 440 25.63 22.39 8.65
N ILE A 441 25.34 21.09 8.88
CA ILE A 441 23.98 20.64 9.09
C ILE A 441 23.45 21.02 10.49
N VAL A 442 22.17 21.40 10.55
CA VAL A 442 21.49 21.67 11.84
C VAL A 442 21.30 20.36 12.62
N PRO A 443 21.15 20.42 13.96
CA PRO A 443 20.84 19.23 14.76
C PRO A 443 19.54 18.55 14.34
N ARG A 444 19.48 17.21 14.43
CA ARG A 444 18.31 16.40 14.09
C ARG A 444 17.06 16.83 14.86
N GLU A 445 17.22 17.21 16.11
CA GLU A 445 16.14 17.68 16.99
C GLU A 445 15.51 18.97 16.47
N GLN A 446 16.33 19.87 15.92
CA GLN A 446 15.83 21.08 15.27
C GLN A 446 15.04 20.75 13.99
N ALA A 447 15.58 19.87 13.17
CA ALA A 447 14.92 19.42 11.95
C ALA A 447 13.60 18.67 12.25
N ALA A 448 13.57 17.82 13.30
CA ALA A 448 12.37 17.14 13.74
C ALA A 448 11.27 18.10 14.20
N LYS A 449 11.62 19.13 14.97
CA LYS A 449 10.67 20.17 15.38
C LYS A 449 10.08 20.91 14.18
N GLU A 450 10.89 21.24 13.18
CA GLU A 450 10.40 21.88 11.97
C GLU A 450 9.46 20.95 11.18
N TYR A 451 9.88 19.70 10.97
CA TYR A 451 9.06 18.68 10.31
C TYR A 451 7.69 18.51 10.99
N LEU A 452 7.68 18.44 12.32
CA LEU A 452 6.46 18.18 13.10
C LEU A 452 5.51 19.40 13.17
N LYS A 453 5.92 20.62 12.81
CA LYS A 453 4.99 21.73 12.62
C LYS A 453 4.00 21.48 11.49
N HIS A 454 4.47 20.79 10.44
CA HIS A 454 3.67 20.46 9.25
C HIS A 454 3.09 19.06 9.32
N HIS A 455 3.62 18.21 10.20
CA HIS A 455 3.23 16.82 10.41
C HIS A 455 2.95 16.55 11.90
N PRO A 456 2.00 17.25 12.52
CA PRO A 456 1.74 17.10 13.94
C PRO A 456 1.35 15.65 14.30
N LEU A 457 1.78 15.19 15.46
CA LEU A 457 1.44 13.86 15.96
C LEU A 457 0.05 13.86 16.60
N SER A 458 -0.74 12.89 16.25
CA SER A 458 -2.00 12.57 16.91
C SER A 458 -1.98 11.15 17.44
N LEU A 459 -2.59 10.94 18.62
CA LEU A 459 -2.72 9.60 19.21
C LEU A 459 -3.96 8.94 18.62
N VAL A 460 -3.79 7.72 18.09
CA VAL A 460 -4.89 6.96 17.49
C VAL A 460 -4.78 5.48 17.87
N TYR A 461 -5.91 4.77 17.83
CA TYR A 461 -5.91 3.32 17.84
C TYR A 461 -5.70 2.79 16.43
N LEU A 462 -4.89 1.75 16.31
CA LEU A 462 -4.60 1.03 15.07
C LEU A 462 -4.87 -0.46 15.29
N GLU A 463 -5.57 -1.10 14.36
CA GLU A 463 -5.70 -2.56 14.30
C GLU A 463 -4.65 -3.11 13.33
N PRO A 464 -3.53 -3.65 13.85
CA PRO A 464 -2.45 -4.07 12.98
C PRO A 464 -2.87 -5.26 12.12
N VAL A 465 -2.40 -5.27 10.88
CA VAL A 465 -2.55 -6.41 9.96
C VAL A 465 -1.18 -7.03 9.77
N LEU A 466 -1.00 -8.26 10.23
CA LEU A 466 0.22 -9.05 10.07
C LEU A 466 -0.09 -10.25 9.18
N ASP A 467 0.71 -10.46 8.14
CA ASP A 467 0.55 -11.55 7.17
C ASP A 467 -0.88 -11.64 6.60
N GLY A 468 -1.45 -10.48 6.27
CA GLY A 468 -2.81 -10.36 5.75
C GLY A 468 -3.92 -10.62 6.79
N LYS A 469 -3.57 -10.86 8.05
CA LYS A 469 -4.55 -11.11 9.14
C LYS A 469 -4.58 -9.95 10.11
N ARG A 470 -5.77 -9.41 10.33
CA ARG A 470 -6.00 -8.38 11.36
C ARG A 470 -5.79 -8.98 12.75
N GLN A 471 -5.00 -8.29 13.57
CA GLN A 471 -4.71 -8.72 14.93
C GLN A 471 -5.86 -8.33 15.87
N PRO A 472 -6.18 -9.17 16.87
CA PRO A 472 -7.33 -8.95 17.75
C PRO A 472 -7.13 -7.80 18.75
N ASN A 473 -5.89 -7.41 19.00
CA ASN A 473 -5.55 -6.39 19.99
C ASN A 473 -5.09 -5.11 19.28
N PRO A 474 -5.89 -4.02 19.35
CA PRO A 474 -5.47 -2.73 18.84
C PRO A 474 -4.21 -2.22 19.53
N LEU A 475 -3.36 -1.53 18.77
CA LEU A 475 -2.23 -0.76 19.28
C LEU A 475 -2.65 0.69 19.50
N LEU A 476 -2.00 1.34 20.44
CA LEU A 476 -2.02 2.78 20.57
C LEU A 476 -0.79 3.31 19.84
N VAL A 477 -1.01 4.21 18.88
CA VAL A 477 0.08 4.72 18.02
C VAL A 477 0.03 6.24 17.93
N TYR A 478 1.21 6.86 17.85
CA TYR A 478 1.34 8.22 17.37
C TYR A 478 1.37 8.21 15.84
N LYS A 479 0.38 8.85 15.23
CA LYS A 479 0.27 9.00 13.78
C LYS A 479 0.61 10.43 13.40
N SER A 480 1.42 10.59 12.35
CA SER A 480 1.61 11.87 11.70
C SER A 480 0.36 12.27 10.93
N ALA A 481 -0.16 13.46 11.18
CA ALA A 481 -1.14 14.06 10.30
C ALA A 481 -0.41 14.45 9.00
N LYS A 482 -0.51 13.62 7.95
CA LYS A 482 -0.05 14.04 6.63
C LYS A 482 -1.01 15.08 6.09
N SER A 483 -0.49 16.23 5.71
CA SER A 483 -1.07 17.00 4.63
C SER A 483 -0.85 16.20 3.35
N GLU A 484 -1.90 15.62 2.78
CA GLU A 484 -1.80 14.78 1.56
C GLU A 484 -1.28 15.58 0.35
N SER A 485 -1.34 16.90 0.41
CA SER A 485 -1.01 17.81 -0.69
C SER A 485 0.42 18.33 -0.71
N VAL A 486 1.20 18.21 0.38
CA VAL A 486 2.55 18.79 0.42
C VAL A 486 3.51 17.83 1.12
N GLN A 487 4.26 17.07 0.33
CA GLN A 487 5.45 16.42 0.86
C GLN A 487 6.48 17.53 1.11
N GLU A 488 6.86 17.73 2.36
CA GLU A 488 7.86 18.69 2.74
C GLU A 488 9.15 17.96 3.13
N TYR A 489 10.27 18.56 2.74
CA TYR A 489 11.58 18.21 3.25
C TYR A 489 12.04 19.26 4.22
N VAL A 490 12.91 18.90 5.13
CA VAL A 490 13.65 19.88 5.93
C VAL A 490 15.03 20.04 5.31
N ASP A 491 15.37 21.27 4.91
CA ASP A 491 16.71 21.63 4.48
C ASP A 491 17.67 21.40 5.63
N ALA A 492 18.67 20.58 5.42
CA ALA A 492 19.56 20.19 6.50
C ALA A 492 20.59 21.28 6.88
N VAL A 493 20.77 22.30 6.03
CA VAL A 493 21.69 23.42 6.31
C VAL A 493 20.97 24.54 7.02
N THR A 494 19.77 24.92 6.55
CA THR A 494 19.00 26.03 7.13
C THR A 494 18.05 25.61 8.24
N GLY A 495 17.66 24.35 8.29
CA GLY A 495 16.65 23.82 9.21
C GLY A 495 15.21 24.24 8.83
N SER A 496 14.98 24.75 7.63
CA SER A 496 13.69 25.24 7.18
C SER A 496 12.97 24.18 6.34
N SER A 497 11.63 24.17 6.39
CA SER A 497 10.81 23.34 5.52
C SER A 497 10.89 23.77 4.06
N ILE A 498 10.98 22.79 3.17
CA ILE A 498 10.99 22.97 1.71
C ILE A 498 9.78 22.23 1.14
N PRO A 499 8.81 22.93 0.50
CA PRO A 499 7.68 22.28 -0.11
C PRO A 499 8.14 21.37 -1.28
N ARG A 500 7.63 20.15 -1.30
CA ARG A 500 7.79 19.23 -2.43
C ARG A 500 6.73 19.61 -3.48
N LYS A 501 7.10 20.48 -4.41
CA LYS A 501 6.21 20.87 -5.53
C LYS A 501 6.12 19.75 -6.57
#